data_f7b809b2005bb5be3576729baff5ab27
#
_entry.id   f7b809b2005bb5be3576729baff5ab27
#
_cell.length_a   1.000
_cell.length_b   1.000
_cell.length_c   1.000
_cell.angle_alpha   90.00
_cell.angle_beta   90.00
_cell.angle_gamma   90.00
#
_symmetry.space_group_name_H-M   'P 1'
#
loop_
_entity.id
_entity.type
_entity.pdbx_description
1 polymer ?
#
loop_
_entity_poly.entity_id
_entity_poly.type
_entity_poly.pdbx_seq_one_letter_code
_entity_poly.pdbx_strand_id
1 'polypeptide(L)'
;FNPATGEKQPFTIVDAETNARLCNRGKAVNLLQNTPHSILFLGEHIYKYNLKEQTFSTATEQEGQDIIGALLPIGNYQEHTYLSDTKHIYELDNRTNRLKALYSCQKDTIINSVSRDEEGNFWIGNNYGLVHYSPSTKTKTPIPTSLFGEITLIVCDQQGKVWIGADSMLFAWLIKEKKFVLFGESDGVILNEYLSKPQLLSMQGEVYMGGVKGLLHINSNLPLTTSELPQLQLSDVIINAESVNNELSGKPKGISAPWNSN
;
A
#
# COMPACT_ATOMS: atom_id res chain seq x y z
N PHE A 1 5.20 9.82 27.27
CA PHE A 1 6.43 10.59 27.05
C PHE A 1 6.09 12.04 26.80
N ASN A 2 6.63 12.92 27.58
CA ASN A 2 6.52 14.36 27.38
C ASN A 2 7.77 14.86 26.63
N PRO A 3 7.65 15.29 25.35
CA PRO A 3 8.81 15.71 24.57
C PRO A 3 9.46 17.00 25.08
N ALA A 4 8.74 17.85 25.83
CA ALA A 4 9.27 19.08 26.38
C ALA A 4 10.12 18.84 27.64
N THR A 5 9.78 17.85 28.47
CA THR A 5 10.47 17.55 29.73
C THR A 5 11.34 16.28 29.64
N GLY A 6 11.20 15.47 28.59
CA GLY A 6 11.84 14.15 28.48
C GLY A 6 11.25 13.10 29.42
N GLU A 7 10.21 13.43 30.15
CA GLU A 7 9.63 12.58 31.19
C GLU A 7 8.85 11.41 30.60
N LYS A 8 9.07 10.20 31.13
CA LYS A 8 8.38 8.98 30.73
C LYS A 8 7.49 8.53 31.87
N GLN A 9 6.19 8.54 31.67
CA GLN A 9 5.23 7.95 32.62
C GLN A 9 4.79 6.59 32.08
N PRO A 10 5.14 5.48 32.76
CA PRO A 10 4.56 4.19 32.45
C PRO A 10 3.08 4.20 32.84
N PHE A 11 2.24 3.66 31.97
CA PHE A 11 0.83 3.44 32.30
C PHE A 11 0.49 1.95 32.13
N THR A 12 -0.48 1.51 32.91
CA THR A 12 -0.99 0.15 32.87
C THR A 12 -2.35 0.16 32.17
N ILE A 13 -2.51 -0.68 31.17
CA ILE A 13 -3.79 -0.91 30.52
C ILE A 13 -4.66 -1.74 31.47
N VAL A 14 -5.77 -1.16 31.91
CA VAL A 14 -6.73 -1.77 32.82
C VAL A 14 -8.08 -1.77 32.13
N ASP A 15 -8.78 -2.89 32.17
CA ASP A 15 -10.15 -2.98 31.70
C ASP A 15 -11.08 -2.07 32.50
N ALA A 16 -11.90 -1.26 31.83
CA ALA A 16 -12.74 -0.26 32.49
C ALA A 16 -13.88 -0.89 33.30
N GLU A 17 -14.35 -2.08 32.91
CA GLU A 17 -15.47 -2.77 33.56
C GLU A 17 -15.00 -3.68 34.69
N THR A 18 -13.91 -4.41 34.48
CA THR A 18 -13.44 -5.43 35.43
C THR A 18 -12.28 -4.96 36.29
N ASN A 19 -11.68 -3.79 35.99
CA ASN A 19 -10.46 -3.28 36.60
C ASN A 19 -9.27 -4.26 36.53
N ALA A 20 -9.34 -5.22 35.63
CA ALA A 20 -8.30 -6.21 35.40
C ALA A 20 -7.18 -5.65 34.52
N ARG A 21 -5.94 -6.06 34.80
CA ARG A 21 -4.82 -5.72 33.93
C ARG A 21 -4.96 -6.41 32.57
N LEU A 22 -5.13 -5.62 31.51
CA LEU A 22 -5.25 -6.11 30.14
C LEU A 22 -3.90 -6.42 29.50
N CYS A 23 -2.81 -5.89 30.03
CA CYS A 23 -1.50 -6.06 29.43
C CYS A 23 -0.68 -7.15 30.12
N ASN A 24 -0.75 -8.35 29.57
CA ASN A 24 0.35 -9.33 29.72
C ASN A 24 0.52 -10.25 28.50
N ARG A 25 -0.29 -10.12 27.44
CA ARG A 25 -0.26 -11.10 26.34
C ARG A 25 -0.15 -10.53 24.93
N GLY A 26 -0.25 -9.22 24.73
CA GLY A 26 -0.15 -8.64 23.39
C GLY A 26 0.76 -7.42 23.40
N LYS A 27 1.82 -7.44 22.61
CA LYS A 27 2.58 -6.23 22.31
C LYS A 27 1.72 -5.39 21.37
N ALA A 28 1.30 -4.18 21.78
CA ALA A 28 0.78 -3.22 20.83
C ALA A 28 1.90 -2.87 19.85
N VAL A 29 1.69 -3.18 18.60
CA VAL A 29 2.69 -2.94 17.53
C VAL A 29 2.45 -1.60 16.88
N ASN A 30 1.19 -1.14 16.84
CA ASN A 30 0.77 0.08 16.18
C ASN A 30 -0.16 0.90 17.06
N LEU A 31 -0.07 2.21 16.88
CA LEU A 31 -0.96 3.19 17.50
C LEU A 31 -1.66 3.99 16.41
N LEU A 32 -2.95 4.26 16.61
CA LEU A 32 -3.72 5.10 15.70
C LEU A 32 -4.67 5.97 16.51
N GLN A 33 -4.58 7.28 16.36
CA GLN A 33 -5.62 8.17 16.84
C GLN A 33 -6.83 8.04 15.92
N ASN A 34 -7.88 7.35 16.38
CA ASN A 34 -9.08 7.08 15.58
C ASN A 34 -10.15 8.15 15.71
N THR A 35 -10.17 8.87 16.84
CA THR A 35 -11.02 10.05 17.02
C THR A 35 -10.22 11.13 17.76
N PRO A 36 -10.70 12.41 17.81
CA PRO A 36 -10.05 13.45 18.60
C PRO A 36 -9.88 13.10 20.10
N HIS A 37 -10.67 12.16 20.59
CA HIS A 37 -10.74 11.79 22.01
C HIS A 37 -10.29 10.37 22.32
N SER A 38 -9.80 9.62 21.32
CA SER A 38 -9.37 8.23 21.56
C SER A 38 -8.22 7.79 20.68
N ILE A 39 -7.42 6.89 21.25
CA ILE A 39 -6.29 6.22 20.59
C ILE A 39 -6.53 4.72 20.60
N LEU A 40 -6.33 4.08 19.46
CA LEU A 40 -6.33 2.62 19.32
C LEU A 40 -4.91 2.10 19.53
N PHE A 41 -4.82 1.03 20.30
CA PHE A 41 -3.64 0.20 20.45
C PHE A 41 -3.89 -1.10 19.67
N LEU A 42 -3.14 -1.27 18.60
CA LEU A 42 -3.34 -2.35 17.63
C LEU A 42 -2.29 -3.45 17.87
N GLY A 43 -2.73 -4.64 18.14
CA GLY A 43 -1.91 -5.83 18.33
C GLY A 43 -2.73 -7.06 17.96
N GLU A 44 -2.60 -8.15 18.74
CA GLU A 44 -3.47 -9.32 18.63
C GLU A 44 -4.92 -9.00 19.04
N HIS A 45 -5.08 -7.93 19.83
CA HIS A 45 -6.37 -7.36 20.21
C HIS A 45 -6.35 -5.86 19.96
N ILE A 46 -7.55 -5.28 19.84
CA ILE A 46 -7.74 -3.84 19.69
C ILE A 46 -8.18 -3.28 21.04
N TYR A 47 -7.35 -2.41 21.61
CA TYR A 47 -7.72 -1.64 22.80
C TYR A 47 -7.92 -0.19 22.42
N LYS A 48 -8.99 0.41 22.92
CA LYS A 48 -9.32 1.83 22.73
C LYS A 48 -9.09 2.58 24.04
N TYR A 49 -8.21 3.56 24.00
CA TYR A 49 -7.97 4.46 25.12
C TYR A 49 -8.75 5.75 24.93
N ASN A 50 -9.63 6.07 25.90
CA ASN A 50 -10.35 7.33 25.94
C ASN A 50 -9.47 8.38 26.63
N LEU A 51 -9.11 9.45 25.90
CA LEU A 51 -8.22 10.51 26.40
C LEU A 51 -8.86 11.36 27.50
N LYS A 52 -10.18 11.52 27.47
CA LYS A 52 -10.91 12.34 28.46
C LYS A 52 -11.14 11.57 29.75
N GLU A 53 -11.60 10.35 29.65
CA GLU A 53 -11.94 9.50 30.79
C GLU A 53 -10.75 8.73 31.35
N GLN A 54 -9.64 8.70 30.59
CA GLN A 54 -8.43 7.95 30.90
C GLN A 54 -8.67 6.45 31.13
N THR A 55 -9.61 5.89 30.38
CA THR A 55 -10.03 4.48 30.48
C THR A 55 -9.72 3.71 29.22
N PHE A 56 -9.51 2.41 29.37
CA PHE A 56 -9.40 1.47 28.25
C PHE A 56 -10.68 0.66 28.10
N SER A 57 -11.01 0.36 26.85
CA SER A 57 -12.03 -0.62 26.47
C SER A 57 -11.49 -1.51 25.36
N THR A 58 -12.04 -2.70 25.21
CA THR A 58 -11.75 -3.59 24.09
C THR A 58 -12.74 -3.34 22.96
N ALA A 59 -12.28 -3.43 21.70
CA ALA A 59 -13.20 -3.54 20.59
C ALA A 59 -13.78 -4.95 20.56
N THR A 60 -15.09 -5.05 20.45
CA THR A 60 -15.78 -6.34 20.31
C THR A 60 -15.60 -6.86 18.89
N GLU A 61 -14.94 -7.98 18.74
CA GLU A 61 -14.88 -8.72 17.48
C GLU A 61 -16.27 -9.27 17.14
N GLN A 62 -16.62 -9.28 15.88
CA GLN A 62 -17.79 -10.00 15.43
C GLN A 62 -17.49 -11.49 15.47
N GLU A 63 -18.40 -12.32 15.99
CA GLU A 63 -18.22 -13.76 16.15
C GLU A 63 -17.58 -14.43 14.91
N GLY A 64 -16.47 -15.11 15.10
CA GLY A 64 -15.93 -16.08 14.17
C GLY A 64 -14.79 -15.63 13.29
N GLN A 65 -14.12 -14.51 13.56
CA GLN A 65 -12.92 -14.08 12.81
C GLN A 65 -11.73 -13.82 13.72
N ASP A 66 -10.74 -14.69 13.62
CA ASP A 66 -9.46 -14.49 14.31
C ASP A 66 -8.61 -13.46 13.54
N ILE A 67 -8.07 -12.51 14.28
CA ILE A 67 -7.04 -11.59 13.76
C ILE A 67 -5.75 -12.38 13.55
N ILE A 68 -5.21 -12.33 12.35
CA ILE A 68 -4.00 -13.08 11.98
C ILE A 68 -2.78 -12.14 12.00
N GLY A 69 -2.06 -12.16 13.10
CA GLY A 69 -0.87 -11.34 13.27
C GLY A 69 -1.17 -9.92 13.74
N ALA A 70 -0.28 -8.99 13.46
CA ALA A 70 -0.40 -7.61 13.89
C ALA A 70 -1.33 -6.80 12.98
N LEU A 71 -2.27 -6.08 13.57
CA LEU A 71 -3.12 -5.15 12.84
C LEU A 71 -2.36 -3.90 12.41
N LEU A 72 -2.54 -3.54 11.15
CA LEU A 72 -1.99 -2.35 10.51
C LEU A 72 -3.11 -1.33 10.27
N PRO A 73 -2.91 -0.05 10.62
CA PRO A 73 -3.86 0.99 10.28
C PRO A 73 -3.83 1.29 8.79
N ILE A 74 -5.01 1.35 8.16
CA ILE A 74 -5.21 1.88 6.80
C ILE A 74 -5.56 3.36 6.90
N GLY A 75 -6.46 3.72 7.81
CA GLY A 75 -6.85 5.10 8.05
C GLY A 75 -8.24 5.24 8.64
N ASN A 76 -8.60 6.50 8.94
CA ASN A 76 -9.91 6.87 9.43
C ASN A 76 -10.72 7.52 8.31
N TYR A 77 -12.00 7.21 8.25
CA TYR A 77 -12.93 7.85 7.35
C TYR A 77 -14.30 7.97 8.02
N GLN A 78 -14.75 9.20 8.22
CA GLN A 78 -15.97 9.50 8.99
C GLN A 78 -15.92 8.85 10.39
N GLU A 79 -16.92 8.04 10.73
CA GLU A 79 -17.02 7.34 12.01
C GLU A 79 -16.39 5.94 12.00
N HIS A 80 -15.64 5.60 10.96
CA HIS A 80 -15.03 4.28 10.79
C HIS A 80 -13.51 4.35 10.75
N THR A 81 -12.88 3.35 11.32
CA THR A 81 -11.44 3.09 11.23
C THR A 81 -11.23 1.81 10.42
N TYR A 82 -10.37 1.90 9.41
CA TYR A 82 -10.02 0.75 8.59
C TYR A 82 -8.66 0.20 8.98
N LEU A 83 -8.61 -1.12 9.13
CA LEU A 83 -7.46 -1.87 9.60
C LEU A 83 -7.22 -3.06 8.66
N SER A 84 -6.00 -3.57 8.62
CA SER A 84 -5.70 -4.85 7.94
C SER A 84 -4.79 -5.73 8.78
N ASP A 85 -4.93 -7.02 8.61
CA ASP A 85 -3.89 -8.00 8.92
C ASP A 85 -3.32 -8.59 7.63
N THR A 86 -2.62 -9.71 7.70
CA THR A 86 -2.02 -10.36 6.52
C THR A 86 -3.05 -11.07 5.62
N LYS A 87 -4.31 -11.17 6.05
CA LYS A 87 -5.38 -11.92 5.36
C LYS A 87 -6.65 -11.12 5.13
N HIS A 88 -6.91 -10.13 5.97
CA HIS A 88 -8.21 -9.46 6.02
C HIS A 88 -8.07 -7.95 5.98
N ILE A 89 -9.15 -7.29 5.57
CA ILE A 89 -9.38 -5.86 5.80
C ILE A 89 -10.62 -5.77 6.68
N TYR A 90 -10.52 -4.95 7.71
CA TYR A 90 -11.55 -4.74 8.70
C TYR A 90 -12.05 -3.29 8.70
N GLU A 91 -13.31 -3.13 9.07
CA GLU A 91 -13.95 -1.88 9.42
C GLU A 91 -14.29 -1.91 10.91
N LEU A 92 -13.77 -0.96 11.65
CA LEU A 92 -14.12 -0.71 13.04
C LEU A 92 -15.06 0.50 13.10
N ASP A 93 -16.28 0.30 13.56
CA ASP A 93 -17.20 1.38 13.90
C ASP A 93 -16.73 2.05 15.21
N ASN A 94 -16.30 3.31 15.12
CA ASN A 94 -15.71 4.04 16.25
C ASN A 94 -16.72 4.36 17.36
N ARG A 95 -18.02 4.32 17.06
CA ARG A 95 -19.11 4.60 17.99
C ARG A 95 -19.53 3.35 18.78
N THR A 96 -19.68 2.23 18.09
CA THR A 96 -20.16 0.97 18.70
C THR A 96 -19.01 0.04 19.11
N ASN A 97 -17.76 0.36 18.71
CA ASN A 97 -16.57 -0.48 18.88
C ASN A 97 -16.71 -1.88 18.26
N ARG A 98 -17.53 -2.02 17.22
CA ARG A 98 -17.71 -3.31 16.51
C ARG A 98 -16.75 -3.39 15.34
N LEU A 99 -16.04 -4.51 15.27
CA LEU A 99 -15.14 -4.85 14.18
C LEU A 99 -15.86 -5.78 13.19
N LYS A 100 -15.74 -5.49 11.92
CA LYS A 100 -16.32 -6.29 10.83
C LYS A 100 -15.29 -6.52 9.75
N ALA A 101 -15.12 -7.76 9.29
CA ALA A 101 -14.31 -8.02 8.11
C ALA A 101 -15.05 -7.62 6.83
N LEU A 102 -14.37 -6.83 6.01
CA LEU A 102 -14.85 -6.41 4.69
C LEU A 102 -14.29 -7.28 3.58
N TYR A 103 -13.05 -7.74 3.74
CA TYR A 103 -12.31 -8.48 2.73
C TYR A 103 -11.54 -9.62 3.37
N SER A 104 -11.49 -10.75 2.65
CA SER A 104 -10.60 -11.87 2.97
C SER A 104 -9.89 -12.31 1.70
N CYS A 105 -8.59 -12.55 1.78
CA CYS A 105 -7.83 -13.09 0.66
C CYS A 105 -7.85 -14.64 0.65
N GLN A 106 -7.37 -15.22 -0.45
CA GLN A 106 -7.24 -16.67 -0.57
C GLN A 106 -6.12 -17.21 0.35
N LYS A 107 -6.13 -18.53 0.57
CA LYS A 107 -5.24 -19.20 1.53
C LYS A 107 -3.76 -18.84 1.37
N ASP A 108 -3.25 -18.82 0.14
CA ASP A 108 -1.82 -18.60 -0.15
C ASP A 108 -1.48 -17.13 -0.45
N THR A 109 -2.47 -16.24 -0.41
CA THR A 109 -2.27 -14.81 -0.62
C THR A 109 -1.93 -14.15 0.71
N ILE A 110 -0.94 -13.24 0.70
CA ILE A 110 -0.53 -12.43 1.85
C ILE A 110 -0.72 -10.96 1.49
N ILE A 111 -1.49 -10.25 2.30
CA ILE A 111 -1.64 -8.79 2.18
C ILE A 111 -0.40 -8.14 2.79
N ASN A 112 0.36 -7.41 1.97
CA ASN A 112 1.54 -6.69 2.41
C ASN A 112 1.25 -5.22 2.69
N SER A 113 0.39 -4.60 1.88
CA SER A 113 0.04 -3.20 2.02
C SER A 113 -1.37 -2.93 1.49
N VAL A 114 -2.08 -2.02 2.13
CA VAL A 114 -3.41 -1.58 1.73
C VAL A 114 -3.48 -0.08 1.80
N SER A 115 -4.09 0.52 0.78
CA SER A 115 -4.47 1.93 0.80
C SER A 115 -5.91 2.08 0.33
N ARG A 116 -6.61 3.10 0.84
CA ARG A 116 -7.99 3.41 0.51
C ARG A 116 -8.03 4.64 -0.38
N ASP A 117 -8.82 4.59 -1.47
CA ASP A 117 -9.06 5.76 -2.32
C ASP A 117 -10.21 6.65 -1.81
N GLU A 118 -10.41 7.79 -2.46
CA GLU A 118 -11.46 8.74 -2.11
C GLU A 118 -12.88 8.19 -2.32
N GLU A 119 -13.05 7.26 -3.24
CA GLU A 119 -14.32 6.59 -3.54
C GLU A 119 -14.67 5.50 -2.51
N GLY A 120 -13.72 5.19 -1.62
CA GLY A 120 -13.90 4.19 -0.57
C GLY A 120 -13.51 2.78 -0.96
N ASN A 121 -12.88 2.61 -2.12
CA ASN A 121 -12.35 1.33 -2.54
C ASN A 121 -10.96 1.09 -1.92
N PHE A 122 -10.55 -0.17 -1.89
CA PHE A 122 -9.25 -0.56 -1.39
C PHE A 122 -8.34 -1.04 -2.52
N TRP A 123 -7.14 -0.53 -2.52
CA TRP A 123 -6.04 -1.01 -3.33
C TRP A 123 -5.14 -1.88 -2.46
N ILE A 124 -4.99 -3.14 -2.86
CA ILE A 124 -4.38 -4.19 -2.05
C ILE A 124 -3.15 -4.71 -2.77
N GLY A 125 -1.99 -4.50 -2.19
CA GLY A 125 -0.73 -5.10 -2.61
C GLY A 125 -0.50 -6.41 -1.89
N ASN A 126 -0.21 -7.43 -2.63
CA ASN A 126 0.01 -8.77 -2.10
C ASN A 126 1.19 -9.46 -2.80
N ASN A 127 1.48 -10.69 -2.41
CA ASN A 127 2.56 -11.50 -2.98
C ASN A 127 2.36 -11.94 -4.44
N TYR A 128 1.20 -11.62 -5.05
CA TYR A 128 0.90 -11.92 -6.47
C TYR A 128 0.65 -10.67 -7.31
N GLY A 129 0.64 -9.47 -6.70
CA GLY A 129 0.44 -8.20 -7.39
C GLY A 129 -0.64 -7.32 -6.80
N LEU A 130 -1.37 -6.60 -7.64
CA LEU A 130 -2.32 -5.55 -7.27
C LEU A 130 -3.76 -6.00 -7.43
N VAL A 131 -4.58 -5.76 -6.40
CA VAL A 131 -6.03 -6.00 -6.44
C VAL A 131 -6.76 -4.71 -6.08
N HIS A 132 -7.76 -4.35 -6.87
CA HIS A 132 -8.74 -3.33 -6.55
C HIS A 132 -9.99 -4.00 -5.95
N TYR A 133 -10.40 -3.57 -4.78
CA TYR A 133 -11.58 -4.09 -4.09
C TYR A 133 -12.57 -2.99 -3.78
N SER A 134 -13.81 -3.15 -4.26
CA SER A 134 -14.93 -2.26 -3.95
C SER A 134 -15.83 -2.89 -2.89
N PRO A 135 -15.89 -2.34 -1.66
CA PRO A 135 -16.75 -2.87 -0.60
C PRO A 135 -18.24 -2.75 -0.91
N SER A 136 -18.64 -1.70 -1.63
CA SER A 136 -20.05 -1.43 -1.97
C SER A 136 -20.66 -2.49 -2.88
N THR A 137 -19.88 -2.96 -3.86
CA THR A 137 -20.28 -4.01 -4.81
C THR A 137 -19.74 -5.38 -4.47
N LYS A 138 -18.83 -5.46 -3.47
CA LYS A 138 -18.07 -6.67 -3.10
C LYS A 138 -17.25 -7.24 -4.26
N THR A 139 -16.85 -6.39 -5.21
CA THR A 139 -16.12 -6.80 -6.41
C THR A 139 -14.61 -6.76 -6.17
N LYS A 140 -13.93 -7.84 -6.53
CA LYS A 140 -12.47 -7.97 -6.54
C LYS A 140 -11.98 -7.97 -7.97
N THR A 141 -11.18 -6.99 -8.33
CA THR A 141 -10.62 -6.85 -9.69
C THR A 141 -9.11 -6.94 -9.60
N PRO A 142 -8.48 -8.05 -10.00
CA PRO A 142 -7.03 -8.09 -10.13
C PRO A 142 -6.59 -7.16 -11.27
N ILE A 143 -5.56 -6.38 -11.01
CA ILE A 143 -4.93 -5.51 -12.01
C ILE A 143 -3.75 -6.29 -12.59
N PRO A 144 -3.69 -6.49 -13.92
CA PRO A 144 -2.59 -7.21 -14.53
C PRO A 144 -1.24 -6.54 -14.23
N THR A 145 -0.34 -7.27 -13.60
CA THR A 145 0.99 -6.78 -13.20
C THR A 145 2.06 -7.69 -13.82
N SER A 146 2.25 -7.61 -15.13
CA SER A 146 3.33 -8.34 -15.81
C SER A 146 4.72 -7.75 -15.57
N LEU A 147 4.77 -6.53 -14.99
CA LEU A 147 6.01 -5.77 -14.79
C LEU A 147 6.71 -6.08 -13.46
N PHE A 148 5.98 -6.59 -12.48
CA PHE A 148 6.46 -6.86 -11.13
C PHE A 148 5.61 -7.94 -10.45
N GLY A 149 6.17 -8.59 -9.42
CA GLY A 149 5.53 -9.64 -8.64
C GLY A 149 4.95 -9.11 -7.33
N GLU A 150 5.69 -9.30 -6.26
CA GLU A 150 5.28 -8.90 -4.92
C GLU A 150 5.26 -7.39 -4.73
N ILE A 151 4.14 -6.89 -4.25
CA ILE A 151 3.99 -5.48 -3.87
C ILE A 151 4.21 -5.36 -2.37
N THR A 152 5.13 -4.50 -1.97
CA THR A 152 5.46 -4.27 -0.55
C THR A 152 4.79 -3.03 0.01
N LEU A 153 4.54 -2.00 -0.81
CA LEU A 153 4.01 -0.72 -0.37
C LEU A 153 3.02 -0.14 -1.38
N ILE A 154 1.88 0.37 -0.88
CA ILE A 154 0.88 1.10 -1.68
C ILE A 154 0.46 2.37 -0.96
N VAL A 155 0.36 3.46 -1.71
CA VAL A 155 -0.25 4.72 -1.26
C VAL A 155 -1.16 5.26 -2.37
N CYS A 156 -2.46 5.38 -2.09
CA CYS A 156 -3.39 6.11 -2.96
C CYS A 156 -3.24 7.61 -2.70
N ASP A 157 -3.07 8.39 -3.75
CA ASP A 157 -3.10 9.84 -3.64
C ASP A 157 -4.51 10.41 -3.92
N GLN A 158 -4.68 11.69 -3.66
CA GLN A 158 -5.94 12.40 -3.94
C GLN A 158 -6.07 12.85 -5.40
N GLN A 159 -5.16 12.42 -6.27
CA GLN A 159 -5.07 12.81 -7.68
C GLN A 159 -5.40 11.66 -8.65
N GLY A 160 -5.92 10.55 -8.13
CA GLY A 160 -6.28 9.36 -8.91
C GLY A 160 -5.08 8.51 -9.33
N LYS A 161 -4.01 8.51 -8.52
CA LYS A 161 -2.84 7.66 -8.72
C LYS A 161 -2.69 6.72 -7.51
N VAL A 162 -2.23 5.52 -7.80
CA VAL A 162 -1.82 4.54 -6.79
C VAL A 162 -0.32 4.36 -6.92
N TRP A 163 0.41 4.86 -5.94
CA TRP A 163 1.87 4.73 -5.85
C TRP A 163 2.22 3.36 -5.28
N ILE A 164 3.15 2.67 -5.93
CA ILE A 164 3.44 1.26 -5.67
C ILE A 164 4.94 1.06 -5.56
N GLY A 165 5.39 0.53 -4.44
CA GLY A 165 6.73 0.02 -4.26
C GLY A 165 6.73 -1.50 -4.46
N ALA A 166 7.48 -1.97 -5.46
CA ALA A 166 7.63 -3.39 -5.79
C ALA A 166 9.00 -3.65 -6.43
N ASP A 167 9.62 -4.78 -6.12
CA ASP A 167 10.89 -5.22 -6.71
C ASP A 167 11.98 -4.12 -6.72
N SER A 168 12.09 -3.36 -5.63
CA SER A 168 12.99 -2.21 -5.47
C SER A 168 12.71 -1.03 -6.42
N MET A 169 11.60 -1.03 -7.14
CA MET A 169 11.20 0.00 -8.09
C MET A 169 9.96 0.75 -7.60
N LEU A 170 9.76 1.95 -8.14
CA LEU A 170 8.58 2.76 -7.92
C LEU A 170 7.71 2.77 -9.17
N PHE A 171 6.42 2.48 -8.99
CA PHE A 171 5.42 2.59 -10.04
C PHE A 171 4.29 3.52 -9.59
N ALA A 172 3.60 4.12 -10.56
CA ALA A 172 2.29 4.69 -10.36
C ALA A 172 1.28 4.00 -11.28
N TRP A 173 0.16 3.54 -10.71
CA TRP A 173 -1.01 3.16 -11.48
C TRP A 173 -1.91 4.36 -11.65
N LEU A 174 -2.14 4.77 -12.89
CA LEU A 174 -3.05 5.85 -13.25
C LEU A 174 -4.45 5.26 -13.41
N ILE A 175 -5.35 5.58 -12.47
CA ILE A 175 -6.68 4.93 -12.37
C ILE A 175 -7.52 5.21 -13.61
N LYS A 176 -7.52 6.44 -14.13
CA LYS A 176 -8.31 6.84 -15.30
C LYS A 176 -7.78 6.24 -16.59
N GLU A 177 -6.47 6.28 -16.78
CA GLU A 177 -5.78 5.81 -17.99
C GLU A 177 -5.59 4.30 -18.00
N LYS A 178 -5.77 3.65 -16.87
CA LYS A 178 -5.57 2.21 -16.66
C LYS A 178 -4.19 1.73 -17.12
N LYS A 179 -3.15 2.46 -16.75
CA LYS A 179 -1.76 2.16 -17.12
C LYS A 179 -0.80 2.36 -15.96
N PHE A 180 0.31 1.63 -16.01
CA PHE A 180 1.44 1.84 -15.11
C PHE A 180 2.43 2.84 -15.71
N VAL A 181 3.04 3.62 -14.82
CA VAL A 181 4.21 4.45 -15.10
C VAL A 181 5.32 4.00 -14.17
N LEU A 182 6.48 3.69 -14.71
CA LEU A 182 7.69 3.35 -13.96
C LEU A 182 8.52 4.60 -13.73
N PHE A 183 9.06 4.74 -12.51
CA PHE A 183 9.98 5.80 -12.13
C PHE A 183 11.34 5.21 -11.80
N GLY A 184 12.39 5.82 -12.31
CA GLY A 184 13.76 5.40 -12.14
C GLY A 184 14.70 6.54 -11.74
N GLU A 185 15.99 6.31 -11.87
CA GLU A 185 17.03 7.29 -11.51
C GLU A 185 16.94 8.57 -12.35
N SER A 186 16.52 8.47 -13.60
CA SER A 186 16.27 9.64 -14.47
C SER A 186 15.18 10.57 -13.95
N ASP A 187 14.26 10.04 -13.14
CA ASP A 187 13.18 10.78 -12.50
C ASP A 187 13.55 11.26 -11.09
N GLY A 188 14.81 11.05 -10.69
CA GLY A 188 15.31 11.37 -9.35
C GLY A 188 14.95 10.32 -8.29
N VAL A 189 14.46 9.15 -8.70
CA VAL A 189 14.10 8.06 -7.79
C VAL A 189 15.27 7.10 -7.63
N ILE A 190 15.80 7.00 -6.41
CA ILE A 190 16.81 6.00 -6.08
C ILE A 190 16.10 4.66 -5.88
N LEU A 191 16.61 3.60 -6.52
CA LEU A 191 16.14 2.22 -6.32
C LEU A 191 16.17 1.87 -4.83
N ASN A 192 15.04 1.48 -4.28
CA ASN A 192 14.86 1.31 -2.84
C ASN A 192 13.96 0.09 -2.55
N GLU A 193 14.33 -0.68 -1.56
CA GLU A 193 13.43 -1.69 -1.00
C GLU A 193 12.40 -0.97 -0.13
N TYR A 194 11.19 -0.83 -0.66
CA TYR A 194 10.10 -0.17 0.05
C TYR A 194 9.53 -1.07 1.13
N LEU A 195 9.29 -0.49 2.29
CA LEU A 195 8.73 -1.17 3.44
C LEU A 195 7.23 -0.86 3.50
N SER A 196 6.43 -1.81 3.97
CA SER A 196 4.99 -1.61 4.18
C SER A 196 4.69 -0.44 5.12
N LYS A 197 5.69 0.01 5.86
CA LYS A 197 5.70 1.21 6.70
C LYS A 197 7.11 1.80 6.77
N PRO A 198 7.27 3.10 6.92
CA PRO A 198 6.25 4.15 6.98
C PRO A 198 5.69 4.51 5.61
N GLN A 199 4.40 4.79 5.58
CA GLN A 199 3.71 5.40 4.45
C GLN A 199 2.83 6.53 4.97
N LEU A 200 2.74 7.62 4.24
CA LEU A 200 1.93 8.77 4.58
C LEU A 200 1.44 9.48 3.32
N LEU A 201 0.17 9.80 3.31
CA LEU A 201 -0.40 10.80 2.42
C LEU A 201 -0.69 12.06 3.26
N SER A 202 -0.11 13.19 2.90
CA SER A 202 -0.39 14.47 3.56
C SER A 202 -1.71 15.07 3.04
N MET A 203 -2.29 15.98 3.82
CA MET A 203 -3.49 16.73 3.40
C MET A 203 -3.25 17.65 2.20
N GLN A 204 -1.99 17.93 1.85
CA GLN A 204 -1.60 18.69 0.67
C GLN A 204 -1.38 17.80 -0.57
N GLY A 205 -1.64 16.50 -0.49
CA GLY A 205 -1.43 15.56 -1.59
C GLY A 205 0.04 15.16 -1.78
N GLU A 206 0.87 15.35 -0.77
CA GLU A 206 2.25 14.87 -0.79
C GLU A 206 2.29 13.43 -0.28
N VAL A 207 3.01 12.57 -0.99
CA VAL A 207 3.18 11.15 -0.67
C VAL A 207 4.58 10.92 -0.12
N TYR A 208 4.65 10.24 1.01
CA TYR A 208 5.91 9.82 1.63
C TYR A 208 5.95 8.30 1.70
N MET A 209 7.02 7.71 1.18
CA MET A 209 7.23 6.27 1.14
C MET A 209 8.59 5.92 1.72
N GLY A 210 8.58 5.10 2.78
CA GLY A 210 9.80 4.68 3.44
C GLY A 210 10.41 3.44 2.81
N GLY A 211 11.73 3.36 2.85
CA GLY A 211 12.47 2.20 2.41
C GLY A 211 13.83 2.10 3.12
N VAL A 212 14.56 1.05 2.81
CA VAL A 212 15.85 0.76 3.44
C VAL A 212 16.89 1.87 3.22
N LYS A 213 16.85 2.52 2.05
CA LYS A 213 17.78 3.61 1.68
C LYS A 213 17.28 5.00 2.07
N GLY A 214 16.12 5.12 2.73
CA GLY A 214 15.61 6.39 3.19
C GLY A 214 14.14 6.62 2.87
N LEU A 215 13.74 7.88 2.89
CA LEU A 215 12.37 8.34 2.67
C LEU A 215 12.27 9.00 1.28
N LEU A 216 11.35 8.50 0.47
CA LEU A 216 10.96 9.13 -0.78
C LEU A 216 9.82 10.11 -0.51
N HIS A 217 9.94 11.33 -1.01
CA HIS A 217 8.91 12.36 -1.02
C HIS A 217 8.45 12.62 -2.44
N ILE A 218 7.15 12.55 -2.69
CA ILE A 218 6.53 12.75 -3.99
C ILE A 218 5.49 13.86 -3.88
N ASN A 219 5.65 14.91 -4.68
CA ASN A 219 4.59 15.88 -4.86
C ASN A 219 3.60 15.37 -5.92
N SER A 220 2.53 14.71 -5.48
CA SER A 220 1.56 14.10 -6.39
C SER A 220 0.66 15.10 -7.10
N ASN A 221 0.69 16.40 -6.73
CA ASN A 221 -0.02 17.46 -7.44
C ASN A 221 0.61 17.80 -8.78
N LEU A 222 1.88 17.43 -8.99
CA LEU A 222 2.51 17.64 -10.28
C LEU A 222 1.94 16.66 -11.32
N PRO A 223 1.62 17.17 -12.54
CA PRO A 223 1.17 16.30 -13.60
C PRO A 223 2.30 15.35 -14.00
N LEU A 224 1.96 14.05 -14.10
CA LEU A 224 2.89 13.10 -14.70
C LEU A 224 2.88 13.36 -16.20
N THR A 225 3.91 14.02 -16.70
CA THR A 225 4.15 14.09 -18.15
C THR A 225 4.62 12.71 -18.57
N THR A 226 3.74 11.94 -19.17
CA THR A 226 4.19 10.75 -19.90
C THR A 226 4.98 11.28 -21.10
N SER A 227 6.31 11.17 -21.04
CA SER A 227 7.12 11.26 -22.24
C SER A 227 6.55 10.30 -23.27
N GLU A 228 6.45 10.72 -24.51
CA GLU A 228 6.09 9.81 -25.60
C GLU A 228 6.99 8.58 -25.47
N LEU A 229 6.38 7.40 -25.55
CA LEU A 229 7.14 6.15 -25.49
C LEU A 229 8.29 6.26 -26.51
N PRO A 230 9.54 6.02 -26.10
CA PRO A 230 10.65 6.06 -27.03
C PRO A 230 10.33 5.10 -28.17
N GLN A 231 10.34 5.62 -29.40
CA GLN A 231 10.16 4.77 -30.57
C GLN A 231 11.39 3.89 -30.68
N LEU A 232 11.17 2.57 -30.61
CA LEU A 232 12.22 1.61 -30.91
C LEU A 232 12.56 1.75 -32.39
N GLN A 233 13.75 2.23 -32.70
CA GLN A 233 14.30 2.24 -34.04
C GLN A 233 15.39 1.18 -34.11
N LEU A 234 15.24 0.26 -35.04
CA LEU A 234 16.32 -0.65 -35.41
C LEU A 234 17.42 0.19 -36.08
N SER A 235 18.55 0.33 -35.40
CA SER A 235 19.70 1.10 -35.89
C SER A 235 20.58 0.28 -36.82
N ASP A 236 20.65 -1.01 -36.62
CA ASP A 236 21.45 -1.94 -37.43
C ASP A 236 20.93 -3.38 -37.29
N VAL A 237 21.02 -4.14 -38.34
CA VAL A 237 20.80 -5.58 -38.36
C VAL A 237 22.04 -6.21 -39.01
N ILE A 238 22.71 -7.05 -38.26
CA ILE A 238 23.93 -7.73 -38.69
C ILE A 238 23.60 -9.22 -38.89
N ILE A 239 23.83 -9.74 -40.12
CA ILE A 239 23.70 -11.15 -40.44
C ILE A 239 25.07 -11.62 -40.99
N ASN A 240 25.63 -12.71 -40.42
CA ASN A 240 26.96 -13.21 -40.79
C ASN A 240 28.06 -12.15 -40.79
N ALA A 241 28.07 -11.27 -39.78
CA ALA A 241 28.96 -10.15 -39.62
C ALA A 241 28.87 -9.03 -40.69
N GLU A 242 27.85 -9.04 -41.53
CA GLU A 242 27.58 -7.98 -42.50
C GLU A 242 26.31 -7.21 -42.12
N SER A 243 26.39 -5.87 -42.19
CA SER A 243 25.24 -4.98 -41.94
C SER A 243 24.28 -5.04 -43.14
N VAL A 244 22.99 -5.31 -42.88
CA VAL A 244 21.93 -5.33 -43.90
C VAL A 244 21.06 -4.09 -43.89
N ASN A 245 21.53 -2.98 -43.28
CA ASN A 245 20.77 -1.73 -43.14
C ASN A 245 20.28 -1.12 -44.43
N ASN A 246 21.00 -1.30 -45.51
CA ASN A 246 20.60 -0.77 -46.82
C ASN A 246 19.35 -1.42 -47.39
N GLU A 247 18.97 -2.62 -46.89
CA GLU A 247 17.73 -3.29 -47.26
C GLU A 247 16.51 -2.82 -46.48
N LEU A 248 16.74 -2.12 -45.35
CA LEU A 248 15.70 -1.61 -44.46
C LEU A 248 15.16 -0.23 -44.89
N SER A 249 15.84 0.47 -45.80
CA SER A 249 15.51 1.84 -46.18
C SER A 249 14.38 2.00 -47.22
N GLY A 250 13.67 0.91 -47.53
CA GLY A 250 12.51 0.98 -48.42
C GLY A 250 11.47 -0.06 -48.06
N LYS A 251 10.24 0.33 -47.79
CA LYS A 251 9.04 -0.48 -47.42
C LYS A 251 9.33 -1.77 -46.67
N PRO A 252 8.60 -2.16 -45.63
CA PRO A 252 8.91 -3.26 -44.75
C PRO A 252 8.82 -4.63 -45.54
N LYS A 253 9.84 -4.95 -46.26
CA LYS A 253 10.10 -6.33 -46.65
C LYS A 253 10.81 -6.96 -45.49
N GLY A 254 10.19 -7.96 -44.85
CA GLY A 254 10.84 -8.69 -43.77
C GLY A 254 12.20 -9.24 -44.24
N ILE A 255 13.20 -9.10 -43.40
CA ILE A 255 14.51 -9.73 -43.61
C ILE A 255 14.31 -11.23 -43.38
N SER A 256 14.67 -12.04 -44.38
CA SER A 256 14.66 -13.49 -44.29
C SER A 256 16.10 -14.00 -44.34
N ALA A 257 16.51 -14.70 -43.31
CA ALA A 257 17.81 -15.35 -43.26
C ALA A 257 17.61 -16.86 -43.11
N PRO A 258 18.50 -17.71 -43.69
CA PRO A 258 18.49 -19.14 -43.43
C PRO A 258 18.63 -19.40 -41.91
N TRP A 259 17.96 -20.44 -41.40
CA TRP A 259 17.95 -20.78 -39.99
C TRP A 259 19.33 -21.05 -39.38
N ASN A 260 20.33 -21.33 -40.20
CA ASN A 260 21.72 -21.58 -39.81
C ASN A 260 22.65 -20.36 -39.99
N SER A 261 22.10 -19.18 -40.21
CA SER A 261 22.84 -17.90 -40.23
C SER A 261 23.07 -17.42 -38.82
N ASN A 262 24.34 -17.16 -38.46
CA ASN A 262 24.75 -16.63 -37.18
C ASN A 262 24.70 -15.11 -37.18
#